data_912f4ee4c467ab5b3b01120f618aff43
#
_entry.id   912f4ee4c467ab5b3b01120f618aff43
#
_cell.length_a   1.000
_cell.length_b   1.000
_cell.length_c   1.000
_cell.angle_alpha   90.00
_cell.angle_beta   90.00
_cell.angle_gamma   90.00
#
_symmetry.space_group_name_H-M   'P 1'
#
loop_
_entity.id
_entity.type
_entity.pdbx_description
1 polymer ?
#
loop_
_entity_poly.entity_id
_entity_poly.type
_entity_poly.pdbx_seq_one_letter_code
_entity_poly.pdbx_strand_id
1 'polypeptide(L)'
;NDANDQDGKRPKSITVNLLANGQTYKTKSVTEAEGWKYSFTGLPKYSNGQEIKYTITEDSVEGYTAAPNGYDITNTHVPETTDVNVTKIWDDAGNQDGKRAKEITVKLFADGTEVAGSEVTLKEDNNWTYTWKDLAVYKNGKSIDYTVDEITTTAGYTKKVTGDAKTGFVITNSYTPETINIAGTKTWDDANNQDRKRPESITVNLLADGQLYKTKTVTAEEDWKYSFKDLPKYSSGNKIVYTITEDAVGDYATVIDGYNITNTYTPAKTSVSVTKSWDDANNQDRKRPTSVKVQLLANGIAVDGSETILKADNNWTHTWTDLDVNKDGAAIAYTVEETDITEGYTPVITGDMTTGYTVTNSYTPETTSVKGVKIWDDGENQDGIRPPSITVNLIANGTKIKSLEVTAANDWKFSFTDLPKYADGSEITYEVTEDAVSEYT
;
A
#
# COMPACT_ATOMS: atom_id res chain seq x y z
N ASN A 1 13.98 -39.27 -37.12
CA ASN A 1 14.64 -38.24 -36.33
C ASN A 1 13.58 -37.39 -35.63
N ASP A 2 13.11 -37.83 -34.47
CA ASP A 2 11.95 -37.29 -33.76
C ASP A 2 12.11 -37.38 -32.24
N ALA A 3 13.35 -37.31 -31.74
CA ALA A 3 13.69 -37.41 -30.30
C ALA A 3 13.09 -38.69 -29.65
N ASN A 4 13.15 -39.81 -30.33
CA ASN A 4 12.57 -41.09 -29.89
C ASN A 4 11.05 -41.09 -29.73
N ASP A 5 10.34 -40.44 -30.67
CA ASP A 5 8.89 -40.31 -30.64
C ASP A 5 8.37 -39.58 -29.40
N GLN A 6 9.11 -38.53 -28.98
CA GLN A 6 8.79 -37.75 -27.78
C GLN A 6 7.35 -37.28 -27.80
N ASP A 7 6.84 -36.81 -28.94
CA ASP A 7 5.49 -36.25 -29.09
C ASP A 7 4.42 -37.33 -29.39
N GLY A 8 4.83 -38.60 -29.52
CA GLY A 8 3.91 -39.69 -29.84
C GLY A 8 3.31 -39.59 -31.25
N LYS A 9 3.96 -38.87 -32.17
CA LYS A 9 3.44 -38.60 -33.51
C LYS A 9 3.99 -39.59 -34.56
N ARG A 10 4.90 -40.50 -34.18
CA ARG A 10 5.44 -41.46 -35.12
C ARG A 10 4.31 -42.38 -35.63
N PRO A 11 4.13 -42.48 -36.95
CA PRO A 11 3.08 -43.34 -37.49
C PRO A 11 3.43 -44.81 -37.29
N LYS A 12 2.42 -45.65 -37.21
CA LYS A 12 2.63 -47.11 -37.11
C LYS A 12 3.21 -47.71 -38.41
N SER A 13 3.04 -47.05 -39.53
CA SER A 13 3.54 -47.44 -40.83
C SER A 13 3.74 -46.21 -41.72
N ILE A 14 4.64 -46.29 -42.64
CA ILE A 14 4.84 -45.34 -43.74
C ILE A 14 4.65 -46.08 -45.06
N THR A 15 4.32 -45.35 -46.12
CA THR A 15 4.26 -45.89 -47.47
C THR A 15 5.45 -45.41 -48.30
N VAL A 16 6.29 -46.31 -48.73
CA VAL A 16 7.41 -45.98 -49.60
C VAL A 16 7.03 -46.35 -51.04
N ASN A 17 7.16 -45.40 -51.93
CA ASN A 17 6.90 -45.57 -53.40
C ASN A 17 8.21 -45.70 -54.15
N LEU A 18 8.35 -46.76 -54.88
CA LEU A 18 9.41 -46.94 -55.88
C LEU A 18 8.91 -46.32 -57.17
N LEU A 19 9.65 -45.38 -57.72
CA LEU A 19 9.38 -44.78 -59.01
C LEU A 19 10.34 -45.35 -60.04
N ALA A 20 9.80 -45.68 -61.20
CA ALA A 20 10.59 -46.03 -62.41
C ALA A 20 10.44 -44.85 -63.38
N ASN A 21 11.56 -44.17 -63.70
CA ASN A 21 11.59 -43.01 -64.57
C ASN A 21 10.57 -41.92 -64.14
N GLY A 22 10.41 -41.71 -62.80
CA GLY A 22 9.55 -40.70 -62.22
C GLY A 22 8.08 -41.12 -62.11
N GLN A 23 7.67 -42.31 -62.52
CA GLN A 23 6.30 -42.83 -62.35
C GLN A 23 6.28 -43.87 -61.22
N THR A 24 5.27 -43.85 -60.35
CA THR A 24 5.11 -44.87 -59.30
C THR A 24 5.01 -46.28 -59.93
N TYR A 25 5.93 -47.14 -59.54
CA TYR A 25 6.03 -48.54 -60.09
C TYR A 25 5.58 -49.57 -59.07
N LYS A 26 6.03 -49.45 -57.83
CA LYS A 26 5.64 -50.30 -56.70
C LYS A 26 5.51 -49.48 -55.46
N THR A 27 4.68 -49.91 -54.52
CA THR A 27 4.55 -49.31 -53.18
C THR A 27 4.80 -50.41 -52.16
N LYS A 28 5.26 -49.95 -50.96
CA LYS A 28 5.41 -50.84 -49.82
C LYS A 28 5.12 -50.12 -48.58
N SER A 29 4.23 -50.69 -47.72
CA SER A 29 4.06 -50.23 -46.33
C SER A 29 5.21 -50.74 -45.47
N VAL A 30 5.78 -49.93 -44.66
CA VAL A 30 6.93 -50.22 -43.81
C VAL A 30 6.58 -49.88 -42.41
N THR A 31 6.91 -50.76 -41.46
CA THR A 31 6.51 -50.65 -40.05
C THR A 31 7.70 -50.76 -39.11
N GLU A 32 7.49 -50.41 -37.83
CA GLU A 32 8.49 -50.57 -36.76
C GLU A 32 8.88 -52.06 -36.57
N ALA A 33 7.92 -53.00 -36.71
CA ALA A 33 8.16 -54.44 -36.61
C ALA A 33 9.15 -54.94 -37.68
N GLU A 34 9.25 -54.24 -38.82
CA GLU A 34 10.22 -54.49 -39.86
C GLU A 34 11.54 -53.73 -39.64
N GLY A 35 11.68 -53.07 -38.50
CA GLY A 35 12.83 -52.20 -38.20
C GLY A 35 12.96 -51.05 -39.20
N TRP A 36 11.81 -50.59 -39.75
CA TRP A 36 11.74 -49.52 -40.76
C TRP A 36 12.57 -49.81 -42.00
N LYS A 37 12.75 -51.11 -42.34
CA LYS A 37 13.52 -51.55 -43.47
C LYS A 37 12.61 -52.01 -44.58
N TYR A 38 13.01 -51.74 -45.80
CA TYR A 38 12.29 -52.17 -46.97
C TYR A 38 13.24 -52.57 -48.07
N SER A 39 12.72 -53.36 -48.98
CA SER A 39 13.41 -53.73 -50.21
C SER A 39 12.41 -53.99 -51.36
N PHE A 40 12.79 -53.61 -52.53
CA PHE A 40 12.07 -53.89 -53.73
C PHE A 40 12.97 -54.87 -54.58
N THR A 41 12.46 -56.04 -54.88
CA THR A 41 13.20 -57.05 -55.60
C THR A 41 12.53 -57.34 -56.93
N GLY A 42 13.25 -57.99 -57.83
CA GLY A 42 12.77 -58.40 -59.16
C GLY A 42 12.47 -57.17 -60.05
N LEU A 43 13.32 -56.18 -59.98
CA LEU A 43 13.17 -54.94 -60.73
C LEU A 43 13.82 -55.09 -62.09
N PRO A 44 13.12 -54.82 -63.24
CA PRO A 44 13.72 -54.84 -64.57
C PRO A 44 14.77 -53.70 -64.65
N LYS A 45 15.91 -54.04 -65.28
CA LYS A 45 16.98 -53.04 -65.48
C LYS A 45 16.70 -52.15 -66.67
N TYR A 46 16.01 -52.63 -67.68
CA TYR A 46 15.74 -51.90 -68.89
C TYR A 46 14.26 -51.96 -69.29
N SER A 47 13.76 -50.90 -69.93
CA SER A 47 12.47 -50.83 -70.61
C SER A 47 12.68 -50.24 -71.96
N ASN A 48 12.21 -50.94 -73.02
CA ASN A 48 12.41 -50.57 -74.43
C ASN A 48 13.87 -50.20 -74.78
N GLY A 49 14.82 -50.98 -74.20
CA GLY A 49 16.26 -50.74 -74.43
C GLY A 49 16.89 -49.58 -73.63
N GLN A 50 16.14 -48.87 -72.91
CA GLN A 50 16.60 -47.75 -72.05
C GLN A 50 16.72 -48.23 -70.59
N GLU A 51 17.82 -47.86 -69.93
CA GLU A 51 17.99 -48.13 -68.47
C GLU A 51 16.97 -47.42 -67.68
N ILE A 52 16.30 -48.14 -66.78
CA ILE A 52 15.29 -47.55 -65.88
C ILE A 52 15.99 -46.89 -64.68
N LYS A 53 15.72 -45.59 -64.47
CA LYS A 53 16.19 -44.90 -63.32
C LYS A 53 15.15 -45.08 -62.17
N TYR A 54 15.58 -45.79 -61.15
CA TYR A 54 14.75 -45.95 -59.94
C TYR A 54 15.05 -44.88 -58.93
N THR A 55 13.99 -44.33 -58.38
CA THR A 55 14.04 -43.41 -57.24
C THR A 55 12.96 -43.81 -56.26
N ILE A 56 13.05 -43.28 -55.04
CA ILE A 56 12.01 -43.48 -54.04
C ILE A 56 11.38 -42.13 -53.58
N THR A 57 10.14 -42.24 -53.21
CA THR A 57 9.42 -41.16 -52.45
C THR A 57 8.68 -41.84 -51.35
N GLU A 58 8.26 -41.04 -50.40
CA GLU A 58 7.38 -41.45 -49.33
C GLU A 58 6.09 -40.63 -49.43
N ASP A 59 4.97 -41.26 -49.10
CA ASP A 59 3.73 -40.54 -48.91
C ASP A 59 3.89 -39.59 -47.70
N SER A 60 3.24 -38.43 -47.76
CA SER A 60 3.38 -37.43 -46.72
C SER A 60 2.95 -38.00 -45.36
N VAL A 61 3.83 -37.83 -44.37
CA VAL A 61 3.57 -38.17 -42.98
C VAL A 61 3.29 -36.88 -42.23
N GLU A 62 2.12 -36.80 -41.61
CA GLU A 62 1.71 -35.60 -40.88
C GLU A 62 2.72 -35.24 -39.78
N GLY A 63 3.16 -34.00 -39.75
CA GLY A 63 4.13 -33.50 -38.78
C GLY A 63 5.57 -33.87 -39.02
N TYR A 64 5.89 -34.59 -40.14
CA TYR A 64 7.24 -34.96 -40.52
C TYR A 64 7.64 -34.36 -41.88
N THR A 65 8.93 -34.08 -41.99
CA THR A 65 9.56 -33.73 -43.25
C THR A 65 10.40 -34.89 -43.69
N ALA A 66 10.09 -35.47 -44.84
CA ALA A 66 10.85 -36.58 -45.46
C ALA A 66 12.03 -36.04 -46.25
N ALA A 67 13.20 -36.60 -46.05
CA ALA A 67 14.43 -36.33 -46.80
C ALA A 67 14.98 -37.64 -47.41
N PRO A 68 14.64 -37.98 -48.67
CA PRO A 68 15.24 -39.07 -49.36
C PRO A 68 16.71 -38.81 -49.68
N ASN A 69 17.57 -39.79 -49.41
CA ASN A 69 19.00 -39.83 -49.84
C ASN A 69 19.33 -41.16 -50.43
N GLY A 70 19.39 -41.21 -51.77
CA GLY A 70 19.46 -42.44 -52.49
C GLY A 70 18.22 -43.31 -52.31
N TYR A 71 18.34 -44.41 -51.60
CA TYR A 71 17.23 -45.31 -51.25
C TYR A 71 16.93 -45.29 -49.71
N ASP A 72 17.56 -44.40 -49.02
CA ASP A 72 17.24 -44.17 -47.59
C ASP A 72 16.32 -42.98 -47.46
N ILE A 73 15.42 -43.02 -46.48
CA ILE A 73 14.54 -41.92 -46.17
C ILE A 73 14.73 -41.56 -44.69
N THR A 74 14.94 -40.29 -44.43
CA THR A 74 14.93 -39.75 -43.06
C THR A 74 13.71 -38.88 -42.88
N ASN A 75 12.84 -39.25 -41.96
CA ASN A 75 11.77 -38.41 -41.50
C ASN A 75 12.24 -37.62 -40.28
N THR A 76 12.07 -36.31 -40.36
CA THR A 76 12.41 -35.41 -39.27
C THR A 76 11.15 -34.71 -38.75
N HIS A 77 10.95 -34.84 -37.48
CA HIS A 77 9.96 -34.09 -36.71
C HIS A 77 10.68 -33.27 -35.65
N VAL A 78 10.32 -32.00 -35.55
CA VAL A 78 10.82 -31.15 -34.49
C VAL A 78 9.78 -31.19 -33.37
N PRO A 79 10.14 -31.76 -32.21
CA PRO A 79 9.20 -31.82 -31.09
C PRO A 79 8.69 -30.46 -30.69
N GLU A 80 7.45 -30.42 -30.23
CA GLU A 80 6.85 -29.21 -29.72
C GLU A 80 7.50 -28.75 -28.40
N THR A 81 7.79 -27.49 -28.33
CA THR A 81 8.33 -26.88 -27.11
C THR A 81 7.38 -25.80 -26.59
N THR A 82 7.49 -25.53 -25.31
CA THR A 82 6.76 -24.50 -24.63
C THR A 82 7.69 -23.73 -23.69
N ASP A 83 7.29 -22.53 -23.36
CA ASP A 83 7.92 -21.72 -22.33
C ASP A 83 7.04 -21.71 -21.10
N VAL A 84 7.65 -21.77 -19.92
CA VAL A 84 6.95 -21.65 -18.64
C VAL A 84 7.46 -20.41 -17.92
N ASN A 85 6.55 -19.50 -17.63
CA ASN A 85 6.84 -18.26 -16.94
C ASN A 85 6.50 -18.37 -15.45
N VAL A 86 7.30 -17.71 -14.62
CA VAL A 86 7.01 -17.50 -13.20
C VAL A 86 7.18 -16.05 -12.83
N THR A 87 6.25 -15.54 -12.03
CA THR A 87 6.31 -14.21 -11.44
C THR A 87 6.14 -14.31 -9.93
N LYS A 88 6.97 -13.60 -9.18
CA LYS A 88 6.85 -13.46 -7.74
C LYS A 88 6.13 -12.17 -7.38
N ILE A 89 5.15 -12.30 -6.50
CA ILE A 89 4.42 -11.16 -5.90
C ILE A 89 4.60 -11.20 -4.38
N TRP A 90 4.78 -10.03 -3.80
CA TRP A 90 4.80 -9.81 -2.37
C TRP A 90 3.55 -9.05 -1.95
N ASP A 91 2.75 -9.67 -1.09
CA ASP A 91 1.56 -9.09 -0.46
C ASP A 91 1.87 -8.84 1.02
N ASP A 92 2.56 -7.72 1.29
CA ASP A 92 3.17 -7.41 2.60
C ASP A 92 3.15 -5.92 2.94
N ALA A 93 2.14 -5.20 2.43
CA ALA A 93 2.00 -3.76 2.62
C ALA A 93 3.27 -2.97 2.21
N GLY A 94 3.91 -3.37 1.09
CA GLY A 94 5.10 -2.70 0.59
C GLY A 94 6.35 -2.95 1.44
N ASN A 95 6.45 -4.12 2.07
CA ASN A 95 7.55 -4.48 2.96
C ASN A 95 7.63 -3.58 4.22
N GLN A 96 6.45 -3.20 4.75
CA GLN A 96 6.36 -2.31 5.91
C GLN A 96 7.25 -2.75 7.07
N ASP A 97 7.29 -4.05 7.37
CA ASP A 97 8.06 -4.61 8.48
C ASP A 97 9.53 -4.93 8.13
N GLY A 98 9.94 -4.66 6.88
CA GLY A 98 11.29 -4.93 6.42
C GLY A 98 11.66 -6.42 6.34
N LYS A 99 10.67 -7.31 6.32
CA LYS A 99 10.88 -8.78 6.39
C LYS A 99 10.97 -9.46 5.03
N ARG A 100 10.68 -8.72 3.95
CA ARG A 100 10.77 -9.26 2.60
C ARG A 100 12.18 -9.73 2.30
N ALA A 101 12.30 -10.95 1.81
CA ALA A 101 13.58 -11.46 1.32
C ALA A 101 14.06 -10.66 0.11
N LYS A 102 15.36 -10.43 0.01
CA LYS A 102 15.97 -9.74 -1.14
C LYS A 102 15.92 -10.59 -2.40
N GLU A 103 15.85 -11.90 -2.23
CA GLU A 103 15.78 -12.89 -3.30
C GLU A 103 15.07 -14.15 -2.80
N ILE A 104 14.49 -14.91 -3.71
CA ILE A 104 13.94 -16.24 -3.48
C ILE A 104 14.44 -17.20 -4.54
N THR A 105 14.42 -18.47 -4.23
CA THR A 105 14.76 -19.55 -5.16
C THR A 105 13.50 -20.29 -5.56
N VAL A 106 13.31 -20.49 -6.86
CA VAL A 106 12.21 -21.25 -7.42
C VAL A 106 12.74 -22.40 -8.28
N LYS A 107 11.96 -23.46 -8.39
CA LYS A 107 12.23 -24.63 -9.22
C LYS A 107 11.05 -24.97 -10.10
N LEU A 108 11.35 -25.57 -11.24
CA LEU A 108 10.38 -26.15 -12.16
C LEU A 108 10.26 -27.65 -11.90
N PHE A 109 9.04 -28.16 -11.97
CA PHE A 109 8.73 -29.58 -11.88
C PHE A 109 8.01 -30.03 -13.14
N ALA A 110 8.30 -31.24 -13.61
CA ALA A 110 7.63 -31.91 -14.69
C ALA A 110 6.99 -33.20 -14.14
N ASP A 111 5.68 -33.33 -14.26
CA ASP A 111 4.92 -34.48 -13.72
C ASP A 111 5.23 -34.72 -12.20
N GLY A 112 5.39 -33.64 -11.44
CA GLY A 112 5.72 -33.68 -10.01
C GLY A 112 7.18 -34.00 -9.67
N THR A 113 8.04 -34.17 -10.68
CA THR A 113 9.48 -34.43 -10.51
C THR A 113 10.27 -33.15 -10.82
N GLU A 114 11.23 -32.80 -9.97
CA GLU A 114 12.11 -31.66 -10.21
C GLU A 114 12.85 -31.79 -11.55
N VAL A 115 12.79 -30.72 -12.33
CA VAL A 115 13.59 -30.63 -13.59
C VAL A 115 15.01 -30.23 -13.17
N ALA A 116 15.98 -31.12 -13.50
CA ALA A 116 17.37 -30.91 -13.16
C ALA A 116 17.92 -29.61 -13.73
N GLY A 117 18.56 -28.80 -12.90
CA GLY A 117 19.12 -27.49 -13.29
C GLY A 117 18.08 -26.40 -13.53
N SER A 118 16.83 -26.59 -13.13
CA SER A 118 15.76 -25.60 -13.26
C SER A 118 15.75 -24.56 -12.17
N GLU A 119 16.61 -24.71 -11.15
CA GLU A 119 16.69 -23.77 -10.02
C GLU A 119 17.08 -22.36 -10.50
N VAL A 120 16.29 -21.36 -10.13
CA VAL A 120 16.52 -19.96 -10.47
C VAL A 120 16.24 -19.05 -9.29
N THR A 121 16.96 -17.94 -9.25
CA THR A 121 16.78 -16.90 -8.23
C THR A 121 15.94 -15.76 -8.79
N LEU A 122 14.84 -15.44 -8.11
CA LEU A 122 14.03 -14.27 -8.39
C LEU A 122 14.38 -13.17 -7.39
N LYS A 123 14.62 -11.97 -7.91
CA LYS A 123 14.99 -10.77 -7.17
C LYS A 123 14.59 -9.51 -7.93
N GLU A 124 14.80 -8.34 -7.36
CA GLU A 124 14.43 -7.07 -7.98
C GLU A 124 15.14 -6.85 -9.34
N ASP A 125 16.41 -7.22 -9.46
CA ASP A 125 17.20 -7.05 -10.70
C ASP A 125 16.60 -7.77 -11.91
N ASN A 126 15.85 -8.85 -11.71
CA ASN A 126 15.14 -9.57 -12.77
C ASN A 126 13.62 -9.35 -12.71
N ASN A 127 13.18 -8.24 -12.08
CA ASN A 127 11.78 -7.88 -11.93
C ASN A 127 10.94 -8.99 -11.29
N TRP A 128 11.55 -9.82 -10.47
CA TRP A 128 10.90 -10.94 -9.82
C TRP A 128 10.25 -11.93 -10.78
N THR A 129 10.82 -12.09 -12.00
CA THR A 129 10.29 -12.97 -13.04
C THR A 129 11.37 -13.86 -13.62
N TYR A 130 10.96 -14.99 -14.16
CA TYR A 130 11.81 -15.87 -14.95
C TYR A 130 10.98 -16.66 -15.97
N THR A 131 11.64 -17.08 -17.06
CA THR A 131 11.04 -17.93 -18.08
C THR A 131 11.98 -19.09 -18.37
N TRP A 132 11.54 -20.30 -18.11
CA TRP A 132 12.17 -21.49 -18.65
C TRP A 132 11.73 -21.67 -20.08
N LYS A 133 12.69 -21.76 -21.01
CA LYS A 133 12.44 -21.78 -22.41
C LYS A 133 12.65 -23.19 -22.99
N ASP A 134 12.08 -23.41 -24.19
CA ASP A 134 12.28 -24.58 -24.98
C ASP A 134 12.03 -25.92 -24.26
N LEU A 135 11.07 -25.89 -23.32
CA LEU A 135 10.68 -27.07 -22.57
C LEU A 135 9.86 -28.02 -23.47
N ALA A 136 10.04 -29.31 -23.32
CA ALA A 136 9.25 -30.29 -24.04
C ALA A 136 7.76 -30.22 -23.67
N VAL A 137 6.87 -30.21 -24.68
CA VAL A 137 5.42 -30.29 -24.42
C VAL A 137 4.99 -31.71 -24.05
N TYR A 138 5.66 -32.70 -24.64
CA TYR A 138 5.31 -34.10 -24.47
C TYR A 138 6.49 -34.96 -24.00
N LYS A 139 6.16 -36.07 -23.34
CA LYS A 139 7.05 -37.16 -22.99
C LYS A 139 6.36 -38.50 -23.30
N ASN A 140 6.92 -39.27 -24.22
CA ASN A 140 6.32 -40.53 -24.70
C ASN A 140 4.85 -40.36 -25.16
N GLY A 141 4.57 -39.29 -25.90
CA GLY A 141 3.25 -38.95 -26.41
C GLY A 141 2.23 -38.45 -25.39
N LYS A 142 2.63 -38.22 -24.14
CA LYS A 142 1.77 -37.65 -23.09
C LYS A 142 2.23 -36.24 -22.80
N SER A 143 1.27 -35.32 -22.67
CA SER A 143 1.58 -33.94 -22.24
C SER A 143 2.23 -33.93 -20.87
N ILE A 144 3.27 -33.13 -20.73
CA ILE A 144 3.95 -32.92 -19.44
C ILE A 144 3.17 -31.86 -18.66
N ASP A 145 2.87 -32.16 -17.40
CA ASP A 145 2.31 -31.20 -16.47
C ASP A 145 3.45 -30.46 -15.73
N TYR A 146 3.67 -29.20 -16.15
CA TYR A 146 4.66 -28.37 -15.52
C TYR A 146 4.05 -27.61 -14.34
N THR A 147 4.76 -27.62 -13.21
CA THR A 147 4.45 -26.82 -12.04
C THR A 147 5.69 -26.11 -11.52
N VAL A 148 5.51 -25.07 -10.73
CA VAL A 148 6.62 -24.34 -10.10
C VAL A 148 6.44 -24.32 -8.59
N ASP A 149 7.55 -24.25 -7.88
CA ASP A 149 7.50 -24.03 -6.43
C ASP A 149 8.67 -23.15 -5.99
N GLU A 150 8.39 -22.33 -4.97
CA GLU A 150 9.40 -21.59 -4.21
C GLU A 150 9.94 -22.49 -3.11
N ILE A 151 11.24 -22.75 -3.16
CA ILE A 151 11.93 -23.60 -2.20
C ILE A 151 12.54 -22.83 -1.04
N THR A 152 12.68 -21.51 -1.19
CA THR A 152 13.10 -20.61 -0.11
C THR A 152 11.92 -20.34 0.81
N THR A 153 12.11 -20.52 2.10
CA THR A 153 11.12 -20.11 3.10
C THR A 153 11.45 -18.72 3.63
N THR A 154 10.55 -17.77 3.43
CA THR A 154 10.66 -16.45 4.07
C THR A 154 9.87 -16.47 5.37
N ALA A 155 10.57 -16.28 6.49
CA ALA A 155 9.95 -16.38 7.82
C ALA A 155 8.76 -15.43 7.97
N GLY A 156 7.62 -15.96 8.41
CA GLY A 156 6.39 -15.22 8.63
C GLY A 156 5.52 -15.02 7.40
N TYR A 157 5.97 -15.42 6.22
CA TYR A 157 5.16 -15.37 5.00
C TYR A 157 4.42 -16.67 4.73
N THR A 158 3.23 -16.55 4.18
CA THR A 158 2.49 -17.67 3.59
C THR A 158 2.61 -17.61 2.08
N LYS A 159 2.99 -18.74 1.49
CA LYS A 159 3.17 -18.89 0.05
C LYS A 159 1.89 -19.41 -0.59
N LYS A 160 1.52 -18.86 -1.73
CA LYS A 160 0.48 -19.38 -2.61
C LYS A 160 0.98 -19.37 -4.06
N VAL A 161 0.84 -20.49 -4.75
CA VAL A 161 1.12 -20.60 -6.17
C VAL A 161 -0.19 -20.70 -6.93
N THR A 162 -0.33 -19.92 -8.00
CA THR A 162 -1.50 -19.90 -8.89
C THR A 162 -1.06 -19.85 -10.35
N GLY A 163 -1.99 -20.07 -11.27
CA GLY A 163 -1.69 -20.12 -12.69
C GLY A 163 -1.37 -21.54 -13.17
N ASP A 164 -0.92 -21.64 -14.39
CA ASP A 164 -0.53 -22.87 -15.06
C ASP A 164 0.62 -22.63 -16.06
N ALA A 165 1.11 -23.71 -16.69
CA ALA A 165 2.22 -23.61 -17.63
C ALA A 165 1.91 -22.76 -18.88
N LYS A 166 0.65 -22.65 -19.27
CA LYS A 166 0.22 -21.92 -20.46
C LYS A 166 0.04 -20.42 -20.20
N THR A 167 -0.51 -20.08 -19.03
CA THR A 167 -0.81 -18.69 -18.65
C THR A 167 0.30 -18.05 -17.82
N GLY A 168 1.24 -18.85 -17.34
CA GLY A 168 2.29 -18.47 -16.41
C GLY A 168 1.88 -18.70 -14.96
N PHE A 169 2.86 -18.93 -14.11
CA PHE A 169 2.69 -19.11 -12.67
C PHE A 169 2.92 -17.81 -11.92
N VAL A 170 2.12 -17.61 -10.88
CA VAL A 170 2.31 -16.53 -9.93
C VAL A 170 2.52 -17.12 -8.54
N ILE A 171 3.66 -16.82 -7.94
CA ILE A 171 3.97 -17.16 -6.56
C ILE A 171 3.75 -15.90 -5.71
N THR A 172 2.73 -15.93 -4.87
CA THR A 172 2.44 -14.83 -3.93
C THR A 172 2.90 -15.21 -2.54
N ASN A 173 3.77 -14.42 -1.94
CA ASN A 173 4.06 -14.50 -0.52
C ASN A 173 3.32 -13.38 0.20
N SER A 174 2.41 -13.77 1.09
CA SER A 174 1.60 -12.83 1.89
C SER A 174 2.12 -12.80 3.32
N TYR A 175 2.26 -11.61 3.85
CA TYR A 175 2.61 -11.32 5.23
C TYR A 175 1.70 -10.23 5.78
N THR A 176 1.13 -10.49 6.94
CA THR A 176 0.37 -9.46 7.66
C THR A 176 1.32 -8.70 8.58
N PRO A 177 1.51 -7.40 8.37
CA PRO A 177 2.38 -6.60 9.21
C PRO A 177 2.02 -6.67 10.69
N GLU A 178 3.04 -6.63 11.53
CA GLU A 178 2.86 -6.65 12.97
C GLU A 178 2.22 -5.34 13.45
N THR A 179 1.25 -5.47 14.34
CA THR A 179 0.62 -4.33 14.99
C THR A 179 0.86 -4.38 16.50
N ILE A 180 0.72 -3.23 17.14
CA ILE A 180 0.72 -3.10 18.59
C ILE A 180 -0.50 -2.32 19.05
N ASN A 181 -0.86 -2.53 20.30
CA ASN A 181 -1.89 -1.72 20.96
C ASN A 181 -1.24 -0.93 22.08
N ILE A 182 -1.69 0.31 22.22
CA ILE A 182 -1.28 1.22 23.29
C ILE A 182 -2.52 1.55 24.09
N ALA A 183 -2.43 1.44 25.38
CA ALA A 183 -3.50 1.83 26.29
C ALA A 183 -2.93 2.60 27.47
N GLY A 184 -3.72 3.51 27.97
CA GLY A 184 -3.38 4.31 29.12
C GLY A 184 -4.61 4.74 29.92
N THR A 185 -4.36 5.33 31.06
CA THR A 185 -5.39 5.86 31.96
C THR A 185 -5.08 7.32 32.27
N LYS A 186 -6.08 8.14 32.27
CA LYS A 186 -6.03 9.50 32.78
C LYS A 186 -6.41 9.51 34.25
N THR A 187 -5.58 10.11 35.09
CA THR A 187 -5.80 10.31 36.50
C THR A 187 -5.89 11.81 36.82
N TRP A 188 -6.77 12.18 37.76
CA TRP A 188 -6.93 13.53 38.23
C TRP A 188 -6.52 13.60 39.72
N ASP A 189 -5.57 14.47 40.03
CA ASP A 189 -5.15 14.80 41.41
C ASP A 189 -5.61 16.23 41.68
N ASP A 190 -6.90 16.42 41.99
CA ASP A 190 -7.59 17.69 42.04
C ASP A 190 -8.62 17.75 43.18
N ALA A 191 -8.34 17.02 44.28
CA ALA A 191 -9.24 16.97 45.42
C ALA A 191 -10.68 16.56 45.04
N ASN A 192 -10.83 15.55 44.18
CA ASN A 192 -12.13 15.06 43.68
C ASN A 192 -12.93 16.09 42.89
N ASN A 193 -12.28 16.95 42.12
CA ASN A 193 -12.91 17.99 41.34
C ASN A 193 -13.67 19.02 42.22
N GLN A 194 -13.08 19.35 43.34
CA GLN A 194 -13.70 20.21 44.35
C GLN A 194 -14.20 21.53 43.77
N ASP A 195 -13.43 22.14 42.88
CA ASP A 195 -13.76 23.40 42.24
C ASP A 195 -14.51 23.23 40.90
N ARG A 196 -14.94 22.01 40.60
CA ARG A 196 -15.60 21.62 39.34
C ARG A 196 -14.83 22.04 38.08
N LYS A 197 -13.50 22.00 38.15
CA LYS A 197 -12.61 22.42 37.07
C LYS A 197 -12.28 21.29 36.07
N ARG A 198 -12.53 20.03 36.45
CA ARG A 198 -12.25 18.92 35.59
C ARG A 198 -13.10 19.03 34.33
N PRO A 199 -12.50 19.05 33.11
CA PRO A 199 -13.25 19.09 31.87
C PRO A 199 -14.01 17.78 31.63
N GLU A 200 -15.03 17.82 30.81
CA GLU A 200 -15.79 16.62 30.40
C GLU A 200 -14.94 15.67 29.58
N SER A 201 -13.97 16.19 28.85
CA SER A 201 -13.07 15.40 28.01
C SER A 201 -11.67 15.99 27.91
N ILE A 202 -10.72 15.15 27.58
CA ILE A 202 -9.36 15.53 27.18
C ILE A 202 -9.06 14.98 25.79
N THR A 203 -8.08 15.56 25.11
CA THR A 203 -7.53 15.04 23.89
C THR A 203 -6.17 14.40 24.17
N VAL A 204 -6.04 13.13 23.88
CA VAL A 204 -4.77 12.41 23.90
C VAL A 204 -4.25 12.28 22.47
N ASN A 205 -3.06 12.80 22.25
CA ASN A 205 -2.37 12.72 20.96
C ASN A 205 -1.36 11.58 21.01
N LEU A 206 -1.46 10.67 20.07
CA LEU A 206 -0.46 9.64 19.84
C LEU A 206 0.51 10.14 18.77
N LEU A 207 1.79 10.13 19.09
CA LEU A 207 2.86 10.47 18.17
C LEU A 207 3.57 9.19 17.73
N ALA A 208 3.92 9.11 16.45
CA ALA A 208 4.79 8.11 15.86
C ALA A 208 6.10 8.79 15.45
N ASP A 209 7.23 8.37 16.02
CA ASP A 209 8.54 8.96 15.77
C ASP A 209 8.53 10.50 15.94
N GLY A 210 7.77 10.98 16.95
CA GLY A 210 7.65 12.40 17.28
C GLY A 210 6.67 13.20 16.41
N GLN A 211 6.02 12.58 15.43
CA GLN A 211 5.00 13.20 14.60
C GLN A 211 3.60 12.78 15.02
N LEU A 212 2.65 13.71 14.99
CA LEU A 212 1.25 13.41 15.31
C LEU A 212 0.71 12.34 14.36
N TYR A 213 0.23 11.25 14.93
CA TYR A 213 -0.29 10.10 14.19
C TYR A 213 -1.80 9.90 14.34
N LYS A 214 -2.30 9.91 15.58
CA LYS A 214 -3.73 9.78 15.91
C LYS A 214 -4.06 10.65 17.11
N THR A 215 -5.33 11.00 17.24
CA THR A 215 -5.87 11.65 18.42
C THR A 215 -7.03 10.84 18.97
N LYS A 216 -7.27 10.93 20.27
CA LYS A 216 -8.45 10.37 20.92
C LYS A 216 -8.97 11.31 21.98
N THR A 217 -10.27 11.59 21.94
CA THR A 217 -10.99 12.22 23.03
C THR A 217 -11.27 11.18 24.11
N VAL A 218 -11.04 11.52 25.35
CA VAL A 218 -11.22 10.65 26.54
C VAL A 218 -12.11 11.34 27.52
N THR A 219 -13.10 10.62 28.06
CA THR A 219 -14.15 11.14 28.93
C THR A 219 -14.32 10.33 30.21
N ALA A 220 -15.09 10.86 31.17
CA ALA A 220 -15.46 10.14 32.38
C ALA A 220 -16.34 8.91 32.08
N GLU A 221 -17.12 8.90 30.99
CA GLU A 221 -17.95 7.77 30.60
C GLU A 221 -17.11 6.55 30.21
N GLU A 222 -15.86 6.77 29.77
CA GLU A 222 -14.86 5.73 29.47
C GLU A 222 -14.00 5.41 30.71
N ASP A 223 -14.40 5.79 31.92
CA ASP A 223 -13.58 5.71 33.14
C ASP A 223 -12.19 6.36 32.97
N TRP A 224 -12.08 7.38 32.13
CA TRP A 224 -10.81 8.03 31.80
C TRP A 224 -9.76 7.07 31.22
N LYS A 225 -10.19 5.96 30.56
CA LYS A 225 -9.33 5.00 29.90
C LYS A 225 -9.33 5.20 28.41
N TYR A 226 -8.21 4.95 27.78
CA TYR A 226 -8.09 5.06 26.34
C TYR A 226 -7.19 3.97 25.75
N SER A 227 -7.40 3.71 24.49
CA SER A 227 -6.53 2.81 23.73
C SER A 227 -6.48 3.19 22.27
N PHE A 228 -5.32 2.97 21.67
CA PHE A 228 -5.09 2.98 20.24
C PHE A 228 -4.77 1.55 19.81
N LYS A 229 -5.56 1.03 18.90
CA LYS A 229 -5.44 -0.36 18.45
C LYS A 229 -4.89 -0.42 17.05
N ASP A 230 -4.34 -1.60 16.71
CA ASP A 230 -3.88 -1.96 15.38
C ASP A 230 -2.88 -0.94 14.81
N LEU A 231 -1.97 -0.48 15.66
CA LEU A 231 -0.93 0.46 15.27
C LEU A 231 0.19 -0.30 14.56
N PRO A 232 0.71 0.19 13.43
CA PRO A 232 1.88 -0.37 12.78
C PRO A 232 3.05 -0.47 13.76
N LYS A 233 3.68 -1.63 13.86
CA LYS A 233 4.87 -1.79 14.71
C LYS A 233 6.13 -1.27 14.04
N TYR A 234 6.17 -1.33 12.72
CA TYR A 234 7.31 -0.92 11.91
C TYR A 234 6.90 0.01 10.77
N SER A 235 7.86 0.76 10.27
CA SER A 235 7.79 1.55 9.04
C SER A 235 9.08 1.33 8.27
N SER A 236 9.00 0.78 7.05
CA SER A 236 10.16 0.44 6.22
C SER A 236 11.24 -0.34 6.97
N GLY A 237 10.80 -1.31 7.79
CA GLY A 237 11.67 -2.17 8.59
C GLY A 237 12.18 -1.56 9.91
N ASN A 238 11.95 -0.27 10.14
CA ASN A 238 12.33 0.39 11.39
C ASN A 238 11.18 0.36 12.39
N LYS A 239 11.50 0.03 13.64
CA LYS A 239 10.51 0.03 14.70
C LYS A 239 10.04 1.45 14.98
N ILE A 240 8.72 1.69 14.95
CA ILE A 240 8.12 2.97 15.27
C ILE A 240 8.16 3.19 16.79
N VAL A 241 8.60 4.35 17.22
CA VAL A 241 8.55 4.78 18.61
C VAL A 241 7.29 5.59 18.82
N TYR A 242 6.35 5.03 19.58
CA TYR A 242 5.12 5.72 19.96
C TYR A 242 5.29 6.42 21.29
N THR A 243 4.83 7.66 21.33
CA THR A 243 4.71 8.45 22.56
C THR A 243 3.34 9.13 22.58
N ILE A 244 2.94 9.65 23.74
CA ILE A 244 1.70 10.40 23.84
C ILE A 244 1.97 11.82 24.34
N THR A 245 1.07 12.72 23.98
CA THR A 245 0.91 14.02 24.63
C THR A 245 -0.56 14.26 24.93
N GLU A 246 -0.85 15.18 25.80
CA GLU A 246 -2.18 15.69 26.09
C GLU A 246 -2.25 17.14 25.64
N ASP A 247 -3.36 17.54 25.05
CA ASP A 247 -3.64 18.95 24.84
C ASP A 247 -3.74 19.64 26.19
N ALA A 248 -3.21 20.85 26.27
CA ALA A 248 -3.16 21.58 27.54
C ALA A 248 -4.54 21.69 28.20
N VAL A 249 -4.62 21.23 29.42
CA VAL A 249 -5.79 21.42 30.30
C VAL A 249 -5.47 22.57 31.25
N GLY A 250 -6.20 23.69 31.11
CA GLY A 250 -5.95 24.87 31.91
C GLY A 250 -5.91 24.56 33.41
N ASP A 251 -5.03 25.19 34.13
CA ASP A 251 -4.83 25.09 35.60
C ASP A 251 -4.31 23.72 36.09
N TYR A 252 -4.17 22.73 35.24
CA TYR A 252 -3.60 21.43 35.60
C TYR A 252 -2.13 21.31 35.16
N ALA A 253 -1.32 20.75 36.02
CA ALA A 253 0.01 20.29 35.68
C ALA A 253 -0.08 18.85 35.18
N THR A 254 0.31 18.62 33.91
CA THR A 254 0.28 17.30 33.29
C THR A 254 1.60 16.56 33.50
N VAL A 255 1.53 15.36 34.03
CA VAL A 255 2.64 14.40 34.09
C VAL A 255 2.27 13.16 33.27
N ILE A 256 3.16 12.76 32.36
CA ILE A 256 3.01 11.56 31.53
C ILE A 256 4.06 10.55 31.98
N ASP A 257 3.59 9.37 32.39
CA ASP A 257 4.44 8.21 32.72
C ASP A 257 4.07 7.04 31.82
N GLY A 258 4.96 6.75 30.87
CA GLY A 258 4.68 5.81 29.79
C GLY A 258 3.47 6.27 28.96
N TYR A 259 2.34 5.60 29.16
CA TYR A 259 1.06 5.95 28.51
C TYR A 259 -0.02 6.34 29.52
N ASN A 260 0.35 6.63 30.77
CA ASN A 260 -0.58 7.15 31.77
C ASN A 260 -0.37 8.65 31.94
N ILE A 261 -1.47 9.37 32.12
CA ILE A 261 -1.50 10.82 32.24
C ILE A 261 -2.06 11.17 33.61
N THR A 262 -1.35 11.96 34.38
CA THR A 262 -1.85 12.53 35.65
C THR A 262 -1.89 14.02 35.50
N ASN A 263 -3.08 14.62 35.78
CA ASN A 263 -3.23 16.05 35.92
C ASN A 263 -3.45 16.39 37.37
N THR A 264 -2.60 17.29 37.89
CA THR A 264 -2.62 17.75 39.27
C THR A 264 -3.11 19.19 39.36
N TYR A 265 -4.02 19.47 40.23
CA TYR A 265 -4.53 20.80 40.53
C TYR A 265 -4.62 21.03 42.05
N THR A 266 -4.12 22.16 42.52
CA THR A 266 -4.19 22.52 43.93
C THR A 266 -5.25 23.62 44.12
N PRO A 267 -6.41 23.29 44.67
CA PRO A 267 -7.48 24.29 44.87
C PRO A 267 -7.10 25.29 45.98
N ALA A 268 -6.90 26.50 45.66
CA ALA A 268 -6.76 27.55 46.67
C ALA A 268 -7.36 28.87 46.19
N LYS A 269 -7.13 29.18 44.93
CA LYS A 269 -7.63 30.40 44.28
C LYS A 269 -8.06 30.04 42.88
N THR A 270 -8.99 30.77 42.31
CA THR A 270 -9.32 30.65 40.90
C THR A 270 -8.65 31.75 40.09
N SER A 271 -8.63 31.55 38.82
CA SER A 271 -8.27 32.57 37.86
C SER A 271 -9.29 32.56 36.73
N VAL A 272 -9.49 33.70 36.11
CA VAL A 272 -10.32 33.83 34.93
C VAL A 272 -9.41 34.21 33.76
N SER A 273 -9.38 33.39 32.74
CA SER A 273 -8.66 33.71 31.52
C SER A 273 -9.62 34.17 30.43
N VAL A 274 -9.13 35.08 29.63
CA VAL A 274 -9.78 35.45 28.40
C VAL A 274 -8.78 35.19 27.24
N THR A 275 -9.25 34.51 26.25
CA THR A 275 -8.51 34.32 25.00
C THR A 275 -9.25 35.03 23.90
N LYS A 276 -8.58 35.94 23.22
CA LYS A 276 -9.06 36.42 21.95
C LYS A 276 -8.77 35.34 20.90
N SER A 277 -9.82 34.78 20.44
CA SER A 277 -9.75 33.84 19.33
C SER A 277 -10.14 34.55 18.04
N TRP A 278 -9.50 34.13 17.00
CA TRP A 278 -9.80 34.57 15.68
C TRP A 278 -10.20 33.35 14.89
N ASP A 279 -11.44 33.28 14.48
CA ASP A 279 -11.92 32.30 13.53
C ASP A 279 -11.62 32.81 12.13
N ASP A 280 -10.33 32.96 11.87
CA ASP A 280 -9.74 33.51 10.66
C ASP A 280 -8.52 32.68 10.23
N ALA A 281 -8.46 31.41 10.66
CA ALA A 281 -7.36 30.49 10.44
C ALA A 281 -5.99 31.11 10.76
N ASN A 282 -5.83 31.62 11.98
CA ASN A 282 -4.58 32.27 12.42
C ASN A 282 -4.20 33.53 11.63
N ASN A 283 -5.21 34.37 11.29
CA ASN A 283 -5.00 35.56 10.50
C ASN A 283 -4.40 35.23 9.12
N GLN A 284 -4.83 34.12 8.58
CA GLN A 284 -4.40 33.60 7.29
C GLN A 284 -4.40 34.67 6.20
N ASP A 285 -5.42 35.55 6.20
CA ASP A 285 -5.61 36.66 5.29
C ASP A 285 -5.05 38.00 5.81
N ARG A 286 -4.38 38.00 6.98
CA ARG A 286 -3.78 39.20 7.64
C ARG A 286 -4.74 40.35 7.92
N LYS A 287 -6.02 40.06 8.22
CA LYS A 287 -7.03 41.11 8.56
C LYS A 287 -7.19 41.36 10.03
N ARG A 288 -6.54 40.62 10.90
CA ARG A 288 -6.65 40.73 12.34
C ARG A 288 -6.07 42.05 12.84
N PRO A 289 -6.80 42.82 13.75
CA PRO A 289 -6.26 44.02 14.38
C PRO A 289 -5.09 43.70 15.29
N THR A 290 -4.31 44.70 15.64
CA THR A 290 -3.15 44.56 16.52
C THR A 290 -3.49 44.39 17.99
N SER A 291 -4.68 44.82 18.44
CA SER A 291 -5.13 44.72 19.84
C SER A 291 -6.65 44.83 19.98
N VAL A 292 -7.18 44.30 21.09
CA VAL A 292 -8.56 44.49 21.57
C VAL A 292 -8.57 44.77 23.09
N LYS A 293 -9.63 45.40 23.63
CA LYS A 293 -9.82 45.63 25.07
C LYS A 293 -10.87 44.68 25.62
N VAL A 294 -10.59 44.13 26.82
CA VAL A 294 -11.50 43.25 27.55
C VAL A 294 -11.53 43.63 29.05
N GLN A 295 -12.67 43.38 29.72
CA GLN A 295 -12.87 43.65 31.13
C GLN A 295 -13.47 42.44 31.85
N LEU A 296 -13.08 42.23 33.13
CA LEU A 296 -13.63 41.18 34.00
C LEU A 296 -14.84 41.74 34.79
N LEU A 297 -15.90 40.94 34.85
CA LEU A 297 -17.07 41.21 35.67
C LEU A 297 -17.23 40.09 36.72
N ALA A 298 -17.57 40.43 37.95
CA ALA A 298 -17.95 39.52 39.02
C ALA A 298 -19.45 39.65 39.29
N ASN A 299 -20.23 38.60 39.07
CA ASN A 299 -21.69 38.58 39.18
C ASN A 299 -22.37 39.75 38.41
N GLY A 300 -21.82 40.04 37.19
CA GLY A 300 -22.34 41.10 36.31
C GLY A 300 -21.87 42.53 36.62
N ILE A 301 -21.00 42.73 37.60
CA ILE A 301 -20.42 44.01 37.95
C ILE A 301 -18.95 44.06 37.56
N ALA A 302 -18.53 45.13 36.88
CA ALA A 302 -17.15 45.32 36.49
C ALA A 302 -16.22 45.28 37.72
N VAL A 303 -15.16 44.49 37.65
CA VAL A 303 -14.10 44.45 38.65
C VAL A 303 -13.18 45.63 38.40
N ASP A 304 -13.06 46.51 39.42
CA ASP A 304 -12.28 47.74 39.29
C ASP A 304 -10.80 47.44 38.92
N GLY A 305 -10.28 48.15 37.90
CA GLY A 305 -8.92 47.97 37.42
C GLY A 305 -8.68 46.69 36.63
N SER A 306 -9.72 45.94 36.26
CA SER A 306 -9.60 44.68 35.50
C SER A 306 -9.52 44.84 33.97
N GLU A 307 -9.77 46.06 33.41
CA GLU A 307 -9.65 46.28 31.99
C GLU A 307 -8.22 46.00 31.52
N THR A 308 -8.09 45.21 30.47
CA THR A 308 -6.79 44.85 29.88
C THR A 308 -6.84 44.84 28.36
N ILE A 309 -5.64 44.97 27.74
CA ILE A 309 -5.47 44.94 26.27
C ILE A 309 -4.93 43.59 25.84
N LEU A 310 -5.62 42.93 24.89
CA LEU A 310 -5.17 41.72 24.25
C LEU A 310 -4.53 42.07 22.91
N LYS A 311 -3.31 41.56 22.65
CA LYS A 311 -2.50 41.78 21.46
C LYS A 311 -1.52 40.62 21.24
N ALA A 312 -0.80 40.60 20.10
CA ALA A 312 0.16 39.53 19.79
C ALA A 312 1.25 39.39 20.87
N ASP A 313 1.75 40.49 21.46
CA ASP A 313 2.80 40.46 22.49
C ASP A 313 2.39 39.70 23.77
N ASN A 314 1.11 39.60 24.07
CA ASN A 314 0.57 38.79 25.16
C ASN A 314 -0.16 37.55 24.66
N ASN A 315 0.16 37.09 23.45
CA ASN A 315 -0.45 35.92 22.79
C ASN A 315 -1.99 35.98 22.72
N TRP A 316 -2.56 37.20 22.69
CA TRP A 316 -3.99 37.41 22.61
C TRP A 316 -4.75 36.87 23.85
N THR A 317 -4.03 36.70 24.97
CA THR A 317 -4.59 36.16 26.20
C THR A 317 -4.33 37.08 27.38
N HIS A 318 -5.21 37.00 28.36
CA HIS A 318 -4.98 37.57 29.67
C HIS A 318 -5.58 36.66 30.72
N THR A 319 -4.96 36.63 31.91
CA THR A 319 -5.45 35.86 33.03
C THR A 319 -5.46 36.73 34.26
N TRP A 320 -6.63 36.94 34.82
CA TRP A 320 -6.77 37.49 36.16
C TRP A 320 -6.56 36.36 37.16
N THR A 321 -5.47 36.45 37.92
CA THR A 321 -5.07 35.43 38.90
C THR A 321 -5.49 35.83 40.30
N ASP A 322 -5.37 34.94 41.27
CA ASP A 322 -5.67 35.14 42.67
C ASP A 322 -7.11 35.56 42.98
N LEU A 323 -8.03 35.24 42.08
CA LEU A 323 -9.45 35.50 42.27
C LEU A 323 -10.04 34.48 43.27
N ASP A 324 -10.95 34.93 44.11
CA ASP A 324 -11.68 34.04 45.01
C ASP A 324 -12.66 33.16 44.21
N VAL A 325 -12.58 31.83 44.35
CA VAL A 325 -13.53 30.91 43.73
C VAL A 325 -14.91 31.00 44.35
N ASN A 326 -14.92 31.12 45.66
CA ASN A 326 -16.15 31.20 46.44
C ASN A 326 -16.08 32.35 47.46
N LYS A 327 -17.19 32.95 47.73
CA LYS A 327 -17.41 33.85 48.85
C LYS A 327 -18.50 33.23 49.71
N ASP A 328 -18.19 32.96 50.98
CA ASP A 328 -19.10 32.32 51.93
C ASP A 328 -19.71 31.00 51.46
N GLY A 329 -18.93 30.22 50.73
CA GLY A 329 -19.36 28.93 50.18
C GLY A 329 -20.17 29.00 48.88
N ALA A 330 -20.44 30.20 48.39
CA ALA A 330 -21.10 30.40 47.09
C ALA A 330 -20.10 30.76 45.99
N ALA A 331 -20.19 30.12 44.85
CA ALA A 331 -19.34 30.40 43.70
C ALA A 331 -19.58 31.84 43.18
N ILE A 332 -18.49 32.55 42.90
CA ILE A 332 -18.54 33.86 42.25
C ILE A 332 -18.66 33.62 40.74
N ALA A 333 -19.68 34.17 40.11
CA ALA A 333 -19.83 34.14 38.66
C ALA A 333 -19.02 35.31 38.08
N TYR A 334 -17.81 34.97 37.60
CA TYR A 334 -17.00 35.88 36.80
C TYR A 334 -17.40 35.83 35.34
N THR A 335 -17.49 36.98 34.66
CA THR A 335 -17.73 37.09 33.22
C THR A 335 -16.76 38.09 32.59
N VAL A 336 -16.65 38.08 31.26
CA VAL A 336 -15.82 39.04 30.51
C VAL A 336 -16.64 39.73 29.45
N GLU A 337 -16.24 40.96 29.08
CA GLU A 337 -16.77 41.67 27.94
C GLU A 337 -15.64 42.24 27.08
N GLU A 338 -15.84 42.33 25.77
CA GLU A 338 -14.99 43.10 24.85
C GLU A 338 -15.55 44.50 24.75
N THR A 339 -14.74 45.48 25.12
CA THR A 339 -15.17 46.89 25.21
C THR A 339 -14.88 47.68 23.91
N ASP A 340 -14.09 47.11 22.98
CA ASP A 340 -13.71 47.73 21.68
C ASP A 340 -13.83 46.70 20.54
N ILE A 341 -14.95 46.78 19.78
CA ILE A 341 -15.28 45.76 18.75
C ILE A 341 -14.65 46.12 17.41
N THR A 342 -13.91 45.20 16.82
CA THR A 342 -13.21 45.37 15.55
C THR A 342 -14.16 45.28 14.35
N GLU A 343 -14.09 46.25 13.44
CA GLU A 343 -14.90 46.29 12.22
C GLU A 343 -14.59 45.07 11.30
N GLY A 344 -15.63 44.46 10.71
CA GLY A 344 -15.53 43.28 9.83
C GLY A 344 -15.45 41.96 10.55
N TYR A 345 -15.28 41.92 11.84
CA TYR A 345 -15.39 40.77 12.68
C TYR A 345 -16.70 40.72 13.44
N THR A 346 -17.20 39.54 13.71
CA THR A 346 -18.36 39.32 14.57
C THR A 346 -17.87 38.73 15.88
N PRO A 347 -17.94 39.45 17.02
CA PRO A 347 -17.54 38.91 18.29
C PRO A 347 -18.61 37.96 18.85
N VAL A 348 -18.17 36.81 19.29
CA VAL A 348 -18.97 35.84 20.06
C VAL A 348 -18.17 35.49 21.29
N ILE A 349 -18.78 35.67 22.46
CA ILE A 349 -18.21 35.26 23.74
C ILE A 349 -18.79 33.90 24.08
N THR A 350 -17.92 32.92 24.19
CA THR A 350 -18.26 31.53 24.56
C THR A 350 -17.42 31.08 25.72
N GLY A 351 -17.80 29.95 26.33
CA GLY A 351 -17.15 29.47 27.54
C GLY A 351 -17.82 30.00 28.80
N ASP A 352 -17.20 29.75 29.91
CA ASP A 352 -17.65 30.19 31.24
C ASP A 352 -16.45 30.47 32.19
N MET A 353 -16.71 30.84 33.42
CA MET A 353 -15.64 31.15 34.38
C MET A 353 -14.74 29.93 34.72
N THR A 354 -15.17 28.72 34.45
CA THR A 354 -14.42 27.50 34.77
C THR A 354 -13.53 27.07 33.63
N THR A 355 -14.00 27.20 32.39
CA THR A 355 -13.25 26.82 31.19
C THR A 355 -12.47 27.99 30.58
N GLY A 356 -12.78 29.20 31.03
CA GLY A 356 -12.27 30.45 30.46
C GLY A 356 -13.19 30.98 29.36
N TYR A 357 -13.06 32.27 29.07
CA TYR A 357 -13.82 32.94 28.02
C TYR A 357 -13.01 33.01 26.75
N THR A 358 -13.66 32.65 25.65
CA THR A 358 -13.15 32.92 24.33
C THR A 358 -13.98 34.02 23.69
N VAL A 359 -13.37 35.15 23.48
CA VAL A 359 -13.91 36.19 22.62
C VAL A 359 -13.45 35.91 21.21
N THR A 360 -14.31 35.23 20.44
CA THR A 360 -13.98 34.86 19.06
C THR A 360 -14.50 35.94 18.12
N ASN A 361 -13.60 36.57 17.39
CA ASN A 361 -13.97 37.37 16.23
C ASN A 361 -13.81 36.50 14.97
N SER A 362 -14.96 36.20 14.37
CA SER A 362 -14.99 35.28 13.21
C SER A 362 -14.84 36.01 11.90
N TYR A 363 -13.98 35.43 11.06
CA TYR A 363 -13.79 35.77 9.66
C TYR A 363 -13.58 34.46 8.88
N THR A 364 -14.26 34.24 7.77
CA THR A 364 -14.18 32.98 7.03
C THR A 364 -13.06 33.00 5.99
N PRO A 365 -11.98 32.23 6.17
CA PRO A 365 -10.89 32.16 5.19
C PRO A 365 -11.23 31.32 3.95
N GLU A 366 -10.44 31.51 2.91
CA GLU A 366 -10.54 30.71 1.70
C GLU A 366 -9.96 29.31 1.85
N THR A 367 -10.59 28.34 1.21
CA THR A 367 -10.12 26.96 1.11
C THR A 367 -9.81 26.53 -0.32
N THR A 368 -9.06 25.48 -0.47
CA THR A 368 -8.73 24.84 -1.75
C THR A 368 -8.86 23.30 -1.69
N SER A 369 -8.65 22.63 -2.79
CA SER A 369 -8.64 21.18 -2.85
C SER A 369 -7.56 20.65 -3.79
N VAL A 370 -7.06 19.45 -3.52
CA VAL A 370 -6.11 18.70 -4.35
C VAL A 370 -6.75 17.39 -4.76
N LYS A 371 -6.76 17.10 -6.05
CA LYS A 371 -7.32 15.86 -6.60
C LYS A 371 -6.46 15.34 -7.73
N GLY A 372 -6.52 14.06 -7.95
CA GLY A 372 -5.78 13.43 -9.04
C GLY A 372 -6.22 12.00 -9.29
N VAL A 373 -5.49 11.36 -10.18
CA VAL A 373 -5.68 9.97 -10.57
C VAL A 373 -4.31 9.31 -10.75
N LYS A 374 -4.15 8.08 -10.27
CA LYS A 374 -3.00 7.24 -10.61
C LYS A 374 -3.21 6.66 -11.99
N ILE A 375 -2.23 6.83 -12.83
CA ILE A 375 -2.17 6.21 -14.15
C ILE A 375 -1.12 5.10 -14.10
N TRP A 376 -1.46 3.95 -14.66
CA TRP A 376 -0.57 2.82 -14.81
C TRP A 376 -0.15 2.72 -16.29
N ASP A 377 1.15 2.77 -16.54
CA ASP A 377 1.74 2.48 -17.84
C ASP A 377 2.43 1.12 -17.75
N ASP A 378 1.62 0.06 -17.84
CA ASP A 378 2.02 -1.32 -17.56
C ASP A 378 1.35 -2.34 -18.50
N GLY A 379 0.97 -1.89 -19.70
CA GLY A 379 0.33 -2.78 -20.69
C GLY A 379 -0.96 -3.41 -20.16
N GLU A 380 -1.81 -2.62 -19.47
CA GLU A 380 -3.06 -3.08 -18.86
C GLU A 380 -2.86 -4.18 -17.80
N ASN A 381 -1.73 -4.11 -17.08
CA ASN A 381 -1.37 -5.11 -16.08
C ASN A 381 -1.12 -6.51 -16.69
N GLN A 382 -0.49 -6.54 -17.85
CA GLN A 382 -0.27 -7.78 -18.62
C GLN A 382 0.46 -8.84 -17.79
N ASP A 383 1.41 -8.43 -16.95
CA ASP A 383 2.23 -9.35 -16.15
C ASP A 383 1.59 -9.66 -14.78
N GLY A 384 0.44 -9.09 -14.48
CA GLY A 384 -0.29 -9.34 -13.23
C GLY A 384 0.39 -8.80 -11.97
N ILE A 385 1.34 -7.86 -12.11
CA ILE A 385 2.14 -7.34 -10.98
C ILE A 385 1.56 -6.06 -10.36
N ARG A 386 0.53 -5.46 -10.97
CA ARG A 386 -0.09 -4.26 -10.41
C ARG A 386 -0.66 -4.55 -9.02
N PRO A 387 -0.28 -3.78 -7.99
CA PRO A 387 -0.79 -3.98 -6.63
C PRO A 387 -2.30 -3.68 -6.57
N PRO A 388 -3.02 -4.26 -5.60
CA PRO A 388 -4.44 -3.98 -5.40
C PRO A 388 -4.71 -2.56 -4.91
N SER A 389 -3.73 -1.92 -4.31
CA SER A 389 -3.79 -0.53 -3.85
C SER A 389 -2.43 0.15 -3.88
N ILE A 390 -2.45 1.47 -3.86
CA ILE A 390 -1.30 2.34 -3.62
C ILE A 390 -1.62 3.31 -2.49
N THR A 391 -0.59 3.87 -1.87
CA THR A 391 -0.73 4.96 -0.91
C THR A 391 -0.32 6.28 -1.56
N VAL A 392 -1.25 7.21 -1.62
CA VAL A 392 -1.00 8.59 -2.04
C VAL A 392 -0.87 9.48 -0.80
N ASN A 393 0.21 10.23 -0.72
CA ASN A 393 0.53 11.14 0.37
C ASN A 393 0.34 12.59 -0.07
N LEU A 394 -0.33 13.38 0.77
CA LEU A 394 -0.43 14.81 0.60
C LEU A 394 0.66 15.52 1.39
N ILE A 395 1.39 16.37 0.71
CA ILE A 395 2.46 17.20 1.25
C ILE A 395 1.99 18.65 1.24
N ALA A 396 2.10 19.36 2.37
CA ALA A 396 1.87 20.79 2.45
C ALA A 396 3.18 21.49 2.80
N ASN A 397 3.67 22.38 1.95
CA ASN A 397 4.94 23.08 2.11
C ASN A 397 6.10 22.13 2.48
N GLY A 398 6.19 20.98 1.79
CA GLY A 398 7.21 19.97 2.00
C GLY A 398 6.97 19.01 3.19
N THR A 399 5.88 19.14 3.92
CA THR A 399 5.54 18.25 5.05
C THR A 399 4.36 17.35 4.72
N LYS A 400 4.50 16.05 4.94
CA LYS A 400 3.42 15.06 4.77
C LYS A 400 2.34 15.27 5.85
N ILE A 401 1.10 15.49 5.42
CA ILE A 401 -0.04 15.79 6.30
C ILE A 401 -1.16 14.74 6.28
N LYS A 402 -1.31 14.04 5.17
CA LYS A 402 -2.34 12.99 5.00
C LYS A 402 -1.83 11.88 4.09
N SER A 403 -2.45 10.71 4.21
CA SER A 403 -2.28 9.60 3.26
C SER A 403 -3.64 9.03 2.90
N LEU A 404 -3.78 8.53 1.69
CA LEU A 404 -4.98 7.89 1.18
C LEU A 404 -4.61 6.64 0.41
N GLU A 405 -5.27 5.54 0.74
CA GLU A 405 -5.20 4.33 -0.06
C GLU A 405 -6.10 4.48 -1.29
N VAL A 406 -5.53 4.19 -2.46
CA VAL A 406 -6.19 4.33 -3.76
C VAL A 406 -6.19 2.99 -4.48
N THR A 407 -7.34 2.59 -4.96
CA THR A 407 -7.57 1.25 -5.53
C THR A 407 -8.30 1.32 -6.86
N ALA A 408 -8.39 0.18 -7.55
CA ALA A 408 -9.21 0.06 -8.75
C ALA A 408 -10.71 0.31 -8.49
N ALA A 409 -11.20 0.03 -7.27
CA ALA A 409 -12.61 0.24 -6.91
C ALA A 409 -13.04 1.72 -6.93
N ASN A 410 -12.10 2.64 -6.76
CA ASN A 410 -12.33 4.09 -6.87
C ASN A 410 -11.77 4.68 -8.18
N ASP A 411 -11.62 3.86 -9.22
CA ASP A 411 -11.04 4.26 -10.52
C ASP A 411 -9.64 4.88 -10.36
N TRP A 412 -8.88 4.50 -9.33
CA TRP A 412 -7.57 5.05 -9.03
C TRP A 412 -7.57 6.57 -8.79
N LYS A 413 -8.74 7.16 -8.45
CA LYS A 413 -8.89 8.59 -8.18
C LYS A 413 -8.71 8.89 -6.70
N PHE A 414 -8.14 10.05 -6.42
CA PHE A 414 -8.02 10.60 -5.07
C PHE A 414 -8.44 12.07 -5.02
N SER A 415 -8.90 12.49 -3.87
CA SER A 415 -9.24 13.89 -3.62
C SER A 415 -9.02 14.22 -2.15
N PHE A 416 -8.30 15.30 -1.89
CA PHE A 416 -8.18 15.94 -0.60
C PHE A 416 -8.91 17.29 -0.69
N THR A 417 -9.96 17.47 0.11
CA THR A 417 -10.81 18.67 0.11
C THR A 417 -10.62 19.48 1.37
N ASP A 418 -11.18 20.71 1.38
CA ASP A 418 -11.21 21.63 2.51
C ASP A 418 -9.82 21.95 3.07
N LEU A 419 -8.86 22.08 2.17
CA LEU A 419 -7.48 22.41 2.49
C LEU A 419 -7.36 23.94 2.64
N PRO A 420 -6.66 24.48 3.66
CA PRO A 420 -6.38 25.91 3.76
C PRO A 420 -5.68 26.45 2.51
N LYS A 421 -6.12 27.60 1.99
CA LYS A 421 -5.47 28.23 0.82
C LYS A 421 -4.23 29.02 1.20
N TYR A 422 -4.26 29.71 2.34
CA TYR A 422 -3.18 30.55 2.81
C TYR A 422 -2.67 30.11 4.18
N ALA A 423 -1.40 30.39 4.48
CA ALA A 423 -0.79 30.33 5.78
C ALA A 423 0.01 31.61 6.01
N ASP A 424 -0.34 32.36 7.04
CA ASP A 424 0.31 33.64 7.39
C ASP A 424 0.43 34.62 6.20
N GLY A 425 -0.66 34.74 5.42
CA GLY A 425 -0.79 35.61 4.23
C GLY A 425 -0.07 35.09 2.99
N SER A 426 0.55 33.93 3.06
CA SER A 426 1.20 33.27 1.91
C SER A 426 0.37 32.07 1.44
N GLU A 427 0.27 31.90 0.15
CA GLU A 427 -0.42 30.74 -0.42
C GLU A 427 0.36 29.43 -0.12
N ILE A 428 -0.38 28.40 0.32
CA ILE A 428 0.20 27.09 0.63
C ILE A 428 0.45 26.31 -0.66
N THR A 429 1.67 25.81 -0.83
CA THR A 429 1.99 24.87 -1.91
C THR A 429 1.63 23.47 -1.49
N TYR A 430 0.71 22.85 -2.24
CA TYR A 430 0.33 21.44 -2.05
C TYR A 430 0.96 20.58 -3.13
N GLU A 431 1.54 19.47 -2.71
CA GLU A 431 2.11 18.43 -3.57
C GLU A 431 1.57 17.06 -3.16
N VAL A 432 1.64 16.11 -4.09
CA VAL A 432 1.32 14.72 -3.81
C VAL A 432 2.50 13.82 -4.14
N THR A 433 2.70 12.79 -3.32
CA THR A 433 3.68 11.74 -3.56
C THR A 433 3.02 10.38 -3.42
N GLU A 434 3.60 9.38 -4.04
CA GLU A 434 3.21 7.99 -3.94
C GLU A 434 4.30 7.22 -3.19
N ASP A 435 3.88 6.30 -2.31
CA ASP A 435 4.83 5.36 -1.72
C ASP A 435 5.37 4.44 -2.82
N ALA A 436 6.64 4.06 -2.72
CA ALA A 436 7.28 3.22 -3.72
C ALA A 436 6.50 1.92 -3.95
N VAL A 437 6.13 1.70 -5.20
CA VAL A 437 5.50 0.47 -5.65
C VAL A 437 6.59 -0.43 -6.23
N SER A 438 6.72 -1.65 -5.68
CA SER A 438 7.71 -2.60 -6.21
C SER A 438 7.52 -2.79 -7.71
N GLU A 439 8.64 -2.77 -8.46
CA GLU A 439 8.70 -2.99 -9.91
C GLU A 439 8.11 -1.87 -10.80
N TYR A 440 7.70 -0.76 -10.19
CA TYR A 440 7.28 0.46 -10.88
C TYR A 440 8.24 1.61 -10.55
N THR A 441 8.49 2.48 -11.52
CA THR A 441 9.31 3.70 -11.40
C THR A 441 8.48 4.97 -11.57
#